data_830b2aab847101cc8ee366e2b9c0b54e
#
_entry.id   830b2aab847101cc8ee366e2b9c0b54e
#
_cell.length_a   1.000
_cell.length_b   1.000
_cell.length_c   1.000
_cell.angle_alpha   90.00
_cell.angle_beta   90.00
_cell.angle_gamma   90.00
#
_symmetry.space_group_name_H-M   'P 1'
#
loop_
_entity.id
_entity.type
_entity.pdbx_description
1 polymer ?
#
loop_
_entity_poly.entity_id
_entity_poly.type
_entity_poly.pdbx_seq_one_letter_code
_entity_poly.pdbx_strand_id
1 'polypeptide(L)'
;KTMNKGDIAKPIRSPGGFHILKLLDSSGINAHIITETLVRHILIKTNELINDEEAQRRLLAITGRIADGDDFATLAKANSDDTGSALNGGELGWVIPGLLVPPFEKAMTELEINEISEPVQTQFGWHLIQVLDRRNKDNKEQQKRNQARDDIRKRKIEEETELWLRRLRDEAYVDIRLEALNE
;
A
#
# COMPACT_ATOMS: atom_id res chain seq x y z
N LYS A 1 -15.07 -6.94 28.01
CA LYS A 1 -14.98 -5.47 28.16
C LYS A 1 -13.75 -5.00 27.37
N THR A 2 -13.97 -4.15 26.42
CA THR A 2 -12.90 -3.46 25.68
C THR A 2 -12.23 -2.43 26.60
N MET A 3 -10.90 -2.47 26.69
CA MET A 3 -10.10 -1.48 27.41
C MET A 3 -9.67 -0.39 26.42
N ASN A 4 -9.60 0.87 26.89
CA ASN A 4 -9.05 1.98 26.14
C ASN A 4 -7.57 2.20 26.49
N LYS A 5 -6.82 2.91 25.64
CA LYS A 5 -5.43 3.28 25.91
C LYS A 5 -5.33 4.04 27.25
N GLY A 6 -4.47 3.57 28.13
CA GLY A 6 -4.30 4.10 29.48
C GLY A 6 -5.09 3.38 30.57
N ASP A 7 -6.07 2.56 30.22
CA ASP A 7 -6.87 1.79 31.19
C ASP A 7 -6.03 0.74 31.92
N ILE A 8 -6.38 0.53 33.21
CA ILE A 8 -5.81 -0.52 34.06
C ILE A 8 -6.88 -1.58 34.28
N ALA A 9 -6.58 -2.83 33.92
CA ALA A 9 -7.47 -3.96 34.15
C ALA A 9 -7.64 -4.25 35.64
N LYS A 10 -8.80 -4.81 36.02
CA LYS A 10 -8.92 -5.43 37.32
C LYS A 10 -7.91 -6.59 37.44
N PRO A 11 -7.41 -6.89 38.66
CA PRO A 11 -6.48 -8.00 38.84
C PRO A 11 -7.03 -9.32 38.27
N ILE A 12 -6.20 -9.94 37.40
CA ILE A 12 -6.53 -11.22 36.77
C ILE A 12 -5.73 -12.30 37.46
N ARG A 13 -6.39 -13.35 37.94
CA ARG A 13 -5.75 -14.51 38.58
C ARG A 13 -5.31 -15.52 37.51
N SER A 14 -4.08 -15.97 37.58
CA SER A 14 -3.54 -17.08 36.80
C SER A 14 -2.82 -18.08 37.71
N PRO A 15 -2.40 -19.25 37.20
CA PRO A 15 -1.61 -20.20 37.97
C PRO A 15 -0.32 -19.63 38.57
N GLY A 16 0.24 -18.58 37.92
CA GLY A 16 1.44 -17.86 38.34
C GLY A 16 1.20 -16.70 39.32
N GLY A 17 -0.07 -16.42 39.74
CA GLY A 17 -0.39 -15.32 40.65
C GLY A 17 -1.42 -14.31 40.12
N PHE A 18 -1.43 -13.13 40.71
CA PHE A 18 -2.30 -12.04 40.29
C PHE A 18 -1.56 -11.08 39.35
N HIS A 19 -2.21 -10.71 38.24
CA HIS A 19 -1.67 -9.80 37.23
C HIS A 19 -2.50 -8.53 37.17
N ILE A 20 -1.85 -7.38 37.10
CA ILE A 20 -2.43 -6.09 36.80
C ILE A 20 -1.90 -5.67 35.41
N LEU A 21 -2.81 -5.46 34.48
CA LEU A 21 -2.46 -5.07 33.10
C LEU A 21 -2.83 -3.59 32.89
N LYS A 22 -1.93 -2.83 32.31
CA LYS A 22 -2.21 -1.49 31.80
C LYS A 22 -2.12 -1.53 30.27
N LEU A 23 -3.17 -1.07 29.58
CA LEU A 23 -3.14 -0.95 28.13
C LEU A 23 -2.33 0.29 27.75
N LEU A 24 -1.09 0.10 27.32
CA LEU A 24 -0.20 1.21 26.90
C LEU A 24 -0.50 1.65 25.47
N ASP A 25 -0.84 0.70 24.61
CA ASP A 25 -1.24 0.96 23.23
C ASP A 25 -2.08 -0.19 22.69
N SER A 26 -2.93 0.08 21.71
CA SER A 26 -3.77 -0.94 21.06
C SER A 26 -3.54 -0.94 19.55
N SER A 27 -2.40 -1.45 19.14
CA SER A 27 -2.06 -1.57 17.72
C SER A 27 -2.80 -2.70 16.98
N GLY A 28 -3.85 -3.25 17.54
CA GLY A 28 -4.54 -4.41 16.98
C GLY A 28 -6.06 -4.34 16.88
N ILE A 29 -6.71 -3.42 17.55
CA ILE A 29 -8.20 -3.42 17.62
C ILE A 29 -8.84 -2.93 16.32
N ASN A 30 -8.14 -2.08 15.55
CA ASN A 30 -8.55 -1.61 14.23
C ASN A 30 -7.70 -2.17 13.09
N ALA A 31 -6.88 -3.19 13.33
CA ALA A 31 -6.02 -3.80 12.29
C ALA A 31 -6.82 -4.45 11.13
N HIS A 32 -8.13 -4.57 11.29
CA HIS A 32 -9.02 -5.09 10.25
C HIS A 32 -9.74 -4.01 9.46
N ILE A 33 -9.69 -2.76 9.93
CA ILE A 33 -10.30 -1.63 9.23
C ILE A 33 -9.23 -0.96 8.38
N ILE A 34 -9.42 -0.97 7.09
CA ILE A 34 -8.60 -0.21 6.13
C ILE A 34 -9.43 0.95 5.58
N THR A 35 -8.78 2.08 5.38
CA THR A 35 -9.40 3.20 4.67
C THR A 35 -9.17 2.99 3.17
N GLU A 36 -10.26 2.77 2.43
CA GLU A 36 -10.24 2.82 0.97
C GLU A 36 -10.51 4.26 0.53
N THR A 37 -9.75 4.75 -0.44
CA THR A 37 -9.90 6.09 -1.02
C THR A 37 -10.35 5.96 -2.45
N LEU A 38 -11.44 6.64 -2.81
CA LEU A 38 -11.87 6.80 -4.19
C LEU A 38 -11.10 7.96 -4.79
N VAL A 39 -10.30 7.71 -5.82
CA VAL A 39 -9.37 8.68 -6.38
C VAL A 39 -9.44 8.69 -7.90
N ARG A 40 -9.22 9.87 -8.48
CA ARG A 40 -8.99 10.06 -9.90
C ARG A 40 -7.76 10.90 -10.16
N HIS A 41 -7.15 10.76 -11.34
CA HIS A 41 -5.94 11.49 -11.67
C HIS A 41 -5.86 11.86 -13.15
N ILE A 42 -4.95 12.78 -13.45
CA ILE A 42 -4.48 13.10 -14.80
C ILE A 42 -2.99 12.88 -14.80
N LEU A 43 -2.47 12.09 -15.73
CA LEU A 43 -1.05 11.82 -15.91
C LEU A 43 -0.53 12.55 -17.14
N ILE A 44 0.58 13.26 -17.00
CA ILE A 44 1.41 13.74 -18.11
C ILE A 44 2.74 13.01 -18.05
N LYS A 45 3.02 12.19 -19.07
CA LYS A 45 4.30 11.48 -19.19
C LYS A 45 5.38 12.41 -19.72
N THR A 46 6.56 12.35 -19.10
CA THR A 46 7.73 13.03 -19.60
C THR A 46 8.41 12.21 -20.70
N ASN A 47 8.91 12.90 -21.71
CA ASN A 47 9.65 12.32 -22.82
C ASN A 47 10.62 13.37 -23.41
N GLU A 48 11.26 13.09 -24.54
CA GLU A 48 12.20 14.02 -25.18
C GLU A 48 11.59 15.38 -25.58
N LEU A 49 10.27 15.44 -25.79
CA LEU A 49 9.56 16.66 -26.18
C LEU A 49 8.87 17.36 -25.00
N ILE A 50 8.51 16.60 -23.95
CA ILE A 50 7.82 17.07 -22.76
C ILE A 50 8.73 16.82 -21.58
N ASN A 51 9.47 17.84 -21.16
CA ASN A 51 10.28 17.80 -19.95
C ASN A 51 9.43 18.01 -18.70
N ASP A 52 10.05 17.91 -17.52
CA ASP A 52 9.36 18.05 -16.23
C ASP A 52 8.68 19.42 -16.07
N GLU A 53 9.31 20.49 -16.50
CA GLU A 53 8.76 21.86 -16.41
C GLU A 53 7.52 22.03 -17.30
N GLU A 54 7.54 21.47 -18.49
CA GLU A 54 6.42 21.48 -19.41
C GLU A 54 5.25 20.65 -18.88
N ALA A 55 5.52 19.46 -18.30
CA ALA A 55 4.52 18.61 -17.70
C ALA A 55 3.81 19.30 -16.51
N GLN A 56 4.59 19.91 -15.62
CA GLN A 56 4.06 20.71 -14.50
C GLN A 56 3.21 21.87 -14.99
N ARG A 57 3.71 22.64 -15.97
CA ARG A 57 2.99 23.79 -16.53
C ARG A 57 1.64 23.37 -17.11
N ARG A 58 1.56 22.23 -17.81
CA ARG A 58 0.31 21.69 -18.35
C ARG A 58 -0.66 21.31 -17.24
N LEU A 59 -0.18 20.63 -16.19
CA LEU A 59 -1.03 20.27 -15.06
C LEU A 59 -1.54 21.51 -14.31
N LEU A 60 -0.70 22.52 -14.09
CA LEU A 60 -1.12 23.79 -13.48
C LEU A 60 -2.18 24.52 -14.33
N ALA A 61 -2.03 24.49 -15.66
CA ALA A 61 -3.07 25.04 -16.54
C ALA A 61 -4.39 24.27 -16.45
N ILE A 62 -4.33 22.93 -16.31
CA ILE A 62 -5.50 22.08 -16.08
C ILE A 62 -6.14 22.42 -14.72
N THR A 63 -5.34 22.58 -13.66
CA THR A 63 -5.84 23.00 -12.32
C THR A 63 -6.56 24.33 -12.40
N GLY A 64 -6.03 25.32 -13.13
CA GLY A 64 -6.68 26.61 -13.37
C GLY A 64 -8.04 26.44 -14.04
N ARG A 65 -8.15 25.63 -15.10
CA ARG A 65 -9.39 25.35 -15.79
C ARG A 65 -10.43 24.68 -14.89
N ILE A 66 -10.01 23.77 -14.01
CA ILE A 66 -10.92 23.15 -13.05
C ILE A 66 -11.43 24.19 -12.04
N ALA A 67 -10.56 25.09 -11.58
CA ALA A 67 -10.95 26.19 -10.70
C ALA A 67 -11.95 27.17 -11.38
N ASP A 68 -11.85 27.33 -12.71
CA ASP A 68 -12.78 28.12 -13.52
C ASP A 68 -14.10 27.37 -13.81
N GLY A 69 -14.23 26.10 -13.40
CA GLY A 69 -15.46 25.33 -13.50
C GLY A 69 -15.48 24.23 -14.57
N ASP A 70 -14.36 23.97 -15.25
CA ASP A 70 -14.29 22.86 -16.18
C ASP A 70 -14.34 21.51 -15.42
N ASP A 71 -14.97 20.53 -16.04
CA ASP A 71 -15.11 19.20 -15.45
C ASP A 71 -13.78 18.40 -15.53
N PHE A 72 -13.33 17.92 -14.37
CA PHE A 72 -12.11 17.11 -14.24
C PHE A 72 -12.12 15.89 -15.18
N ALA A 73 -13.25 15.17 -15.26
CA ALA A 73 -13.33 13.96 -16.07
C ALA A 73 -13.18 14.26 -17.57
N THR A 74 -13.72 15.38 -18.03
CA THR A 74 -13.56 15.86 -19.41
C THR A 74 -12.11 16.22 -19.70
N LEU A 75 -11.44 16.90 -18.75
CA LEU A 75 -10.03 17.26 -18.88
C LEU A 75 -9.12 16.03 -18.83
N ALA A 76 -9.44 15.04 -17.99
CA ALA A 76 -8.71 13.78 -17.94
C ALA A 76 -8.79 13.02 -19.27
N LYS A 77 -9.98 12.93 -19.87
CA LYS A 77 -10.19 12.31 -21.19
C LYS A 77 -9.37 12.97 -22.29
N ALA A 78 -9.24 14.28 -22.22
CA ALA A 78 -8.57 15.06 -23.26
C ALA A 78 -7.05 15.16 -23.11
N ASN A 79 -6.53 15.06 -21.88
CA ASN A 79 -5.15 15.41 -21.58
C ASN A 79 -4.35 14.31 -20.88
N SER A 80 -4.99 13.27 -20.32
CA SER A 80 -4.26 12.26 -19.56
C SER A 80 -3.58 11.24 -20.48
N ASP A 81 -2.30 10.99 -20.24
CA ASP A 81 -1.50 9.94 -20.88
C ASP A 81 -1.71 8.55 -20.22
N ASP A 82 -2.53 8.46 -19.15
CA ASP A 82 -2.93 7.18 -18.59
C ASP A 82 -4.12 6.61 -19.36
N THR A 83 -3.85 5.84 -20.40
CA THR A 83 -4.88 5.23 -21.26
C THR A 83 -5.81 4.28 -20.49
N GLY A 84 -5.40 3.79 -19.34
CA GLY A 84 -6.22 2.88 -18.51
C GLY A 84 -7.37 3.60 -17.82
N SER A 85 -7.15 4.81 -17.34
CA SER A 85 -8.15 5.58 -16.59
C SER A 85 -8.72 6.79 -17.36
N ALA A 86 -7.99 7.32 -18.34
CA ALA A 86 -8.37 8.54 -19.07
C ALA A 86 -9.80 8.50 -19.61
N LEU A 87 -10.20 7.40 -20.28
CA LEU A 87 -11.55 7.23 -20.87
C LEU A 87 -12.65 7.23 -19.81
N ASN A 88 -12.33 6.84 -18.58
CA ASN A 88 -13.22 6.87 -17.42
C ASN A 88 -13.09 8.16 -16.60
N GLY A 89 -12.58 9.25 -17.20
CA GLY A 89 -12.42 10.52 -16.49
C GLY A 89 -11.28 10.54 -15.47
N GLY A 90 -10.29 9.65 -15.64
CA GLY A 90 -9.13 9.52 -14.75
C GLY A 90 -9.37 8.68 -13.50
N GLU A 91 -10.54 8.04 -13.35
CA GLU A 91 -10.87 7.26 -12.15
C GLU A 91 -10.02 5.98 -12.02
N LEU A 92 -9.40 5.81 -10.85
CA LEU A 92 -8.68 4.60 -10.45
C LEU A 92 -9.56 3.67 -9.58
N GLY A 93 -10.76 4.13 -9.21
CA GLY A 93 -11.65 3.42 -8.30
C GLY A 93 -11.20 3.48 -6.85
N TRP A 94 -11.70 2.54 -6.03
CA TRP A 94 -11.36 2.44 -4.62
C TRP A 94 -9.99 1.80 -4.45
N VAL A 95 -9.03 2.56 -3.95
CA VAL A 95 -7.66 2.12 -3.70
C VAL A 95 -7.42 1.90 -2.21
N ILE A 96 -6.62 0.88 -1.91
CA ILE A 96 -6.18 0.55 -0.55
C ILE A 96 -4.73 1.02 -0.34
N PRO A 97 -4.30 1.29 0.90
CA PRO A 97 -2.91 1.60 1.21
C PRO A 97 -1.94 0.54 0.67
N GLY A 98 -0.84 0.97 0.09
CA GLY A 98 0.21 0.13 -0.50
C GLY A 98 -0.07 -0.35 -1.93
N LEU A 99 -1.17 0.09 -2.57
CA LEU A 99 -1.48 -0.27 -3.96
C LEU A 99 -0.79 0.66 -4.98
N LEU A 100 -0.61 1.92 -4.61
CA LEU A 100 -0.05 2.95 -5.49
C LEU A 100 1.41 3.25 -5.13
N VAL A 101 2.12 3.91 -6.04
CA VAL A 101 3.52 4.31 -5.79
C VAL A 101 3.61 5.32 -4.65
N PRO A 102 4.67 5.26 -3.80
CA PRO A 102 4.74 6.04 -2.56
C PRO A 102 4.51 7.55 -2.71
N PRO A 103 5.06 8.27 -3.74
CA PRO A 103 4.80 9.70 -3.88
C PRO A 103 3.33 10.02 -4.16
N PHE A 104 2.64 9.19 -4.96
CA PHE A 104 1.22 9.33 -5.24
C PHE A 104 0.37 9.08 -3.98
N GLU A 105 0.68 8.01 -3.26
CA GLU A 105 -0.04 7.63 -2.05
C GLU A 105 0.11 8.67 -0.94
N LYS A 106 1.30 9.23 -0.78
CA LYS A 106 1.55 10.31 0.17
C LYS A 106 0.67 11.53 -0.15
N ALA A 107 0.70 12.01 -1.38
CA ALA A 107 -0.11 13.15 -1.81
C ALA A 107 -1.61 12.88 -1.63
N MET A 108 -2.09 11.70 -2.06
CA MET A 108 -3.48 11.29 -1.88
C MET A 108 -3.90 11.29 -0.40
N THR A 109 -3.03 10.90 0.50
CA THR A 109 -3.34 10.81 1.95
C THR A 109 -3.46 12.19 2.59
N GLU A 110 -2.69 13.17 2.12
CA GLU A 110 -2.68 14.55 2.62
C GLU A 110 -3.88 15.39 2.14
N LEU A 111 -4.53 14.99 1.03
CA LEU A 111 -5.66 15.73 0.45
C LEU A 111 -6.95 15.54 1.24
N GLU A 112 -7.80 16.55 1.27
CA GLU A 112 -9.19 16.46 1.71
C GLU A 112 -10.10 15.89 0.61
N ILE A 113 -11.35 15.53 0.97
CA ILE A 113 -12.32 15.07 -0.03
C ILE A 113 -12.68 16.22 -0.98
N ASN A 114 -12.66 15.94 -2.28
CA ASN A 114 -12.80 16.85 -3.42
C ASN A 114 -11.62 17.80 -3.63
N GLU A 115 -10.58 17.74 -2.83
CA GLU A 115 -9.37 18.53 -3.04
C GLU A 115 -8.54 17.96 -4.19
N ILE A 116 -7.83 18.85 -4.89
CA ILE A 116 -6.92 18.55 -6.00
C ILE A 116 -5.50 18.84 -5.53
N SER A 117 -4.57 17.91 -5.78
CA SER A 117 -3.17 18.07 -5.41
C SER A 117 -2.47 19.15 -6.26
N GLU A 118 -1.33 19.63 -5.76
CA GLU A 118 -0.28 20.15 -6.64
C GLU A 118 0.22 19.02 -7.57
N PRO A 119 0.92 19.37 -8.68
CA PRO A 119 1.55 18.37 -9.53
C PRO A 119 2.53 17.47 -8.76
N VAL A 120 2.29 16.15 -8.78
CA VAL A 120 3.06 15.13 -8.06
C VAL A 120 3.90 14.33 -9.02
N GLN A 121 5.22 14.29 -8.79
CA GLN A 121 6.14 13.49 -9.60
C GLN A 121 6.18 12.03 -9.15
N THR A 122 6.16 11.12 -10.11
CA THR A 122 6.38 9.69 -9.91
C THR A 122 7.29 9.14 -11.01
N GLN A 123 7.62 7.87 -10.95
CA GLN A 123 8.35 7.18 -12.02
C GLN A 123 7.60 7.10 -13.36
N PHE A 124 6.30 7.39 -13.38
CA PHE A 124 5.46 7.34 -14.59
C PHE A 124 5.31 8.71 -15.27
N GLY A 125 5.69 9.78 -14.59
CA GLY A 125 5.52 11.17 -15.00
C GLY A 125 4.92 12.01 -13.89
N TRP A 126 4.21 13.06 -14.27
CA TRP A 126 3.57 14.02 -13.37
C TRP A 126 2.07 13.77 -13.28
N HIS A 127 1.55 13.79 -12.06
CA HIS A 127 0.15 13.52 -11.77
C HIS A 127 -0.53 14.72 -11.14
N LEU A 128 -1.78 14.96 -11.54
CA LEU A 128 -2.75 15.77 -10.81
C LEU A 128 -3.74 14.80 -10.18
N ILE A 129 -3.91 14.84 -8.87
CA ILE A 129 -4.67 13.84 -8.11
C ILE A 129 -5.87 14.52 -7.47
N GLN A 130 -7.03 13.87 -7.50
CA GLN A 130 -8.20 14.32 -6.74
C GLN A 130 -8.79 13.16 -5.96
N VAL A 131 -9.04 13.39 -4.67
CA VAL A 131 -9.77 12.46 -3.80
C VAL A 131 -11.25 12.74 -3.91
N LEU A 132 -12.05 11.73 -4.25
CA LEU A 132 -13.49 11.85 -4.39
C LEU A 132 -14.24 11.45 -3.13
N ASP A 133 -13.76 10.40 -2.44
CA ASP A 133 -14.39 9.89 -1.21
C ASP A 133 -13.41 9.02 -0.41
N ARG A 134 -13.73 8.78 0.85
CA ARG A 134 -13.01 7.85 1.74
C ARG A 134 -14.01 7.00 2.51
N ARG A 135 -13.73 5.70 2.59
CA ARG A 135 -14.53 4.78 3.40
C ARG A 135 -13.68 3.84 4.21
N ASN A 136 -14.19 3.46 5.35
CA ASN A 136 -13.59 2.42 6.18
C ASN A 136 -14.22 1.08 5.82
N LYS A 137 -13.38 0.09 5.53
CA LYS A 137 -13.82 -1.26 5.19
C LYS A 137 -13.21 -2.26 6.16
N ASP A 138 -14.05 -3.15 6.67
CA ASP A 138 -13.56 -4.30 7.45
C ASP A 138 -12.84 -5.29 6.50
N ASN A 139 -11.56 -5.49 6.75
CA ASN A 139 -10.67 -6.33 5.94
C ASN A 139 -10.33 -7.67 6.64
N LYS A 140 -11.06 -8.02 7.69
CA LYS A 140 -10.78 -9.19 8.53
C LYS A 140 -10.73 -10.50 7.73
N GLU A 141 -11.67 -10.69 6.82
CA GLU A 141 -11.70 -11.91 5.99
C GLU A 141 -10.51 -11.95 5.02
N GLN A 142 -10.19 -10.83 4.39
CA GLN A 142 -9.06 -10.75 3.48
C GLN A 142 -7.73 -10.96 4.21
N GLN A 143 -7.58 -10.40 5.40
CA GLN A 143 -6.40 -10.64 6.25
C GLN A 143 -6.26 -12.12 6.61
N LYS A 144 -7.35 -12.78 7.02
CA LYS A 144 -7.32 -14.24 7.30
C LYS A 144 -6.91 -15.04 6.07
N ARG A 145 -7.42 -14.69 4.89
CA ARG A 145 -7.05 -15.35 3.63
C ARG A 145 -5.58 -15.12 3.28
N ASN A 146 -5.09 -13.89 3.46
CA ASN A 146 -3.69 -13.55 3.22
C ASN A 146 -2.79 -14.29 4.20
N GLN A 147 -3.12 -14.31 5.49
CA GLN A 147 -2.37 -15.06 6.50
C GLN A 147 -2.30 -16.55 6.16
N ALA A 148 -3.44 -17.17 5.84
CA ALA A 148 -3.47 -18.58 5.45
C ALA A 148 -2.63 -18.85 4.18
N ARG A 149 -2.64 -17.92 3.21
CA ARG A 149 -1.81 -18.02 2.00
C ARG A 149 -0.32 -17.93 2.32
N ASP A 150 0.06 -17.01 3.22
CA ASP A 150 1.44 -16.83 3.64
C ASP A 150 1.95 -18.04 4.44
N ASP A 151 1.12 -18.61 5.29
CA ASP A 151 1.45 -19.82 6.06
C ASP A 151 1.65 -21.02 5.11
N ILE A 152 0.77 -21.19 4.11
CA ILE A 152 0.92 -22.22 3.08
C ILE A 152 2.18 -21.98 2.26
N ARG A 153 2.47 -20.73 1.88
CA ARG A 153 3.66 -20.37 1.11
C ARG A 153 4.95 -20.69 1.88
N LYS A 154 5.02 -20.31 3.17
CA LYS A 154 6.16 -20.61 4.03
C LYS A 154 6.41 -22.11 4.12
N ARG A 155 5.36 -22.90 4.41
CA ARG A 155 5.48 -24.37 4.48
C ARG A 155 5.96 -24.98 3.16
N LYS A 156 5.39 -24.54 2.01
CA LYS A 156 5.84 -25.04 0.72
C LYS A 156 7.29 -24.68 0.40
N ILE A 157 7.74 -23.47 0.76
CA ILE A 157 9.13 -23.06 0.60
C ILE A 157 10.04 -23.96 1.43
N GLU A 158 9.69 -24.25 2.70
CA GLU A 158 10.44 -25.13 3.57
C GLU A 158 10.54 -26.54 2.96
N GLU A 159 9.39 -27.14 2.57
CA GLU A 159 9.33 -28.46 1.94
C GLU A 159 10.17 -28.54 0.64
N GLU A 160 10.03 -27.55 -0.25
CA GLU A 160 10.78 -27.50 -1.52
C GLU A 160 12.27 -27.25 -1.28
N THR A 161 12.62 -26.45 -0.29
CA THR A 161 14.03 -26.20 0.08
C THR A 161 14.69 -27.49 0.61
N GLU A 162 14.00 -28.26 1.46
CA GLU A 162 14.50 -29.55 1.94
C GLU A 162 14.68 -30.56 0.81
N LEU A 163 13.69 -30.64 -0.10
CA LEU A 163 13.79 -31.52 -1.27
C LEU A 163 14.92 -31.11 -2.20
N TRP A 164 15.09 -29.82 -2.43
CA TRP A 164 16.19 -29.28 -3.24
C TRP A 164 17.56 -29.56 -2.62
N LEU A 165 17.72 -29.32 -1.29
CA LEU A 165 18.97 -29.63 -0.57
C LEU A 165 19.28 -31.12 -0.59
N ARG A 166 18.27 -31.99 -0.45
CA ARG A 166 18.45 -33.45 -0.56
C ARG A 166 18.94 -33.82 -1.94
N ARG A 167 18.32 -33.30 -3.01
CA ARG A 167 18.73 -33.54 -4.40
C ARG A 167 20.15 -33.06 -4.65
N LEU A 168 20.51 -31.85 -4.18
CA LEU A 168 21.88 -31.34 -4.30
C LEU A 168 22.89 -32.26 -3.61
N ARG A 169 22.56 -32.78 -2.43
CA ARG A 169 23.43 -33.71 -1.70
C ARG A 169 23.59 -35.05 -2.44
N ASP A 170 22.52 -35.55 -3.04
CA ASP A 170 22.52 -36.82 -3.79
C ASP A 170 23.28 -36.70 -5.12
N GLU A 171 23.28 -35.52 -5.75
CA GLU A 171 23.95 -35.25 -7.02
C GLU A 171 25.39 -34.73 -6.84
N ALA A 172 25.77 -34.23 -5.68
CA ALA A 172 27.09 -33.67 -5.39
C ALA A 172 28.03 -34.69 -4.76
N TYR A 173 29.31 -34.66 -5.15
CA TYR A 173 30.36 -35.32 -4.39
C TYR A 173 30.61 -34.55 -3.10
N VAL A 174 30.29 -35.17 -1.95
CA VAL A 174 30.48 -34.55 -0.62
C VAL A 174 31.69 -35.24 0.10
N ASP A 175 32.78 -34.49 0.26
CA ASP A 175 33.95 -34.92 1.06
C ASP A 175 33.87 -34.23 2.43
N ILE A 176 33.59 -34.99 3.49
CA ILE A 176 33.50 -34.49 4.87
C ILE A 176 34.85 -34.74 5.57
N ARG A 177 35.67 -33.70 5.72
CA ARG A 177 36.94 -33.72 6.44
C ARG A 177 36.77 -33.29 7.90
N LEU A 178 36.46 -34.23 8.78
CA LEU A 178 36.26 -33.97 10.21
C LEU A 178 37.57 -33.90 11.04
N GLU A 179 38.77 -34.09 10.43
CA GLU A 179 40.03 -34.16 11.15
C GLU A 179 40.58 -32.80 11.66
N ALA A 180 39.97 -31.69 11.33
CA ALA A 180 40.51 -30.35 11.65
C ALA A 180 39.98 -29.73 12.95
N LEU A 181 39.24 -30.46 13.80
CA LEU A 181 38.63 -29.92 15.03
C LEU A 181 39.22 -30.46 16.33
N ASN A 182 40.35 -31.19 16.27
CA ASN A 182 41.04 -31.74 17.47
C ASN A 182 42.49 -31.22 17.61
N GLU A 183 42.71 -29.89 17.47
CA GLU A 183 43.90 -29.23 17.98
C GLU A 183 43.55 -28.01 18.85
#